data_d54c6b886c97b00618806672529240da
#
_entry.id   d54c6b886c97b00618806672529240da
#
_cell.length_a   1.000
_cell.length_b   1.000
_cell.length_c   1.000
_cell.angle_alpha   90.00
_cell.angle_beta   90.00
_cell.angle_gamma   90.00
#
_symmetry.space_group_name_H-M   'P 1'
#
loop_
_entity.id
_entity.type
_entity.pdbx_description
1 polymer ?
#
loop_
_entity_poly.entity_id
_entity_poly.type
_entity_poly.pdbx_seq_one_letter_code
_entity_poly.pdbx_strand_id
1 'polypeptide(L)'
;MYSYKLFLCLLFLPVGLWAQSGEVSLTLEQSVSLMNKGNRTLQMADKAVGIARSERQKMNSFWYPSLNATGAYVHLSNNIEVKEPLKQFTDPAKDFVHSILPDDRFISSILDNIGTHTLTFPLLQRNLTTIDANITWPVFTGGKRVFVTKIGNRMVDFAQVDREETEAVLQTDLVAAYYALRLAQRVVKVREETYNGLQKHYQNALKLEANGMINKAERLFSQVSMDEAKRELESARKDLTVAQNALKVLLNVEDVTVINPVSPLFMNDDLPNELYFKNLIGGNNYMVNKLRLQESDRKSTR
;
A
#
# COMPACT_ATOMS: atom_id res chain seq x y z
N MET A 1 -57.29 -1.12 36.70
CA MET A 1 -56.77 -1.41 35.35
C MET A 1 -55.27 -1.46 35.46
N TYR A 2 -54.70 -2.66 35.44
CA TYR A 2 -53.35 -2.98 35.86
C TYR A 2 -52.40 -3.01 34.66
N SER A 3 -51.34 -2.18 34.74
CA SER A 3 -50.26 -2.10 33.80
C SER A 3 -49.17 -3.11 34.17
N TYR A 4 -48.96 -4.15 33.36
CA TYR A 4 -47.91 -5.13 33.55
C TYR A 4 -46.59 -4.59 32.99
N LYS A 5 -45.71 -4.15 33.87
CA LYS A 5 -44.31 -3.91 33.54
C LYS A 5 -43.59 -5.26 33.55
N LEU A 6 -43.39 -5.80 32.37
CA LEU A 6 -42.54 -6.98 32.16
C LEU A 6 -41.09 -6.62 32.36
N PHE A 7 -40.53 -7.00 33.49
CA PHE A 7 -39.11 -6.84 33.83
C PHE A 7 -38.32 -7.92 33.08
N LEU A 8 -37.83 -7.59 31.90
CA LEU A 8 -36.94 -8.46 31.13
C LEU A 8 -35.53 -8.37 31.74
N CYS A 9 -35.23 -9.21 32.74
CA CYS A 9 -33.87 -9.45 33.20
C CYS A 9 -33.09 -10.17 32.09
N LEU A 10 -32.38 -9.40 31.27
CA LEU A 10 -31.39 -9.93 30.36
C LEU A 10 -30.21 -10.45 31.19
N LEU A 11 -30.14 -11.73 31.36
CA LEU A 11 -29.02 -12.47 31.92
C LEU A 11 -27.80 -12.22 30.99
N PHE A 12 -26.97 -11.26 31.34
CA PHE A 12 -25.62 -11.12 30.84
C PHE A 12 -24.81 -12.33 31.39
N LEU A 13 -24.81 -13.42 30.67
CA LEU A 13 -23.77 -14.44 30.82
C LEU A 13 -22.49 -13.83 30.31
N PRO A 14 -21.43 -13.69 31.13
CA PRO A 14 -20.12 -13.41 30.62
C PRO A 14 -19.71 -14.65 29.83
N VAL A 15 -19.81 -14.57 28.49
CA VAL A 15 -19.07 -15.46 27.62
C VAL A 15 -17.62 -15.13 27.87
N GLY A 16 -17.01 -15.85 28.80
CA GLY A 16 -15.58 -15.86 28.99
C GLY A 16 -14.95 -16.28 27.65
N LEU A 17 -14.47 -15.31 26.89
CA LEU A 17 -13.50 -15.55 25.84
C LEU A 17 -12.26 -16.11 26.54
N TRP A 18 -12.25 -17.41 26.74
CA TRP A 18 -11.02 -18.12 26.99
C TRP A 18 -10.23 -17.98 25.70
N ALA A 19 -9.27 -17.07 25.70
CA ALA A 19 -8.20 -17.07 24.74
C ALA A 19 -7.42 -18.36 24.96
N GLN A 20 -7.91 -19.46 24.37
CA GLN A 20 -7.12 -20.66 24.23
C GLN A 20 -5.96 -20.28 23.33
N SER A 21 -4.76 -20.23 23.91
CA SER A 21 -3.52 -20.32 23.16
C SER A 21 -3.56 -21.66 22.44
N GLY A 22 -4.23 -21.69 21.30
CA GLY A 22 -4.44 -22.90 20.53
C GLY A 22 -3.15 -23.25 19.82
N GLU A 23 -2.59 -24.40 20.13
CA GLU A 23 -1.58 -25.03 19.28
C GLU A 23 -2.29 -25.50 18.00
N VAL A 24 -1.88 -25.01 16.86
CA VAL A 24 -2.44 -25.38 15.55
C VAL A 24 -1.41 -26.19 14.78
N SER A 25 -1.73 -27.45 14.54
CA SER A 25 -0.90 -28.33 13.70
C SER A 25 -1.23 -28.09 12.23
N LEU A 26 -0.24 -27.68 11.44
CA LEU A 26 -0.40 -27.38 10.02
C LEU A 26 0.53 -28.24 9.17
N THR A 27 -0.03 -28.80 8.07
CA THR A 27 0.78 -29.31 6.98
C THR A 27 1.31 -28.19 6.11
N LEU A 28 2.33 -28.46 5.29
CA LEU A 28 2.85 -27.48 4.32
C LEU A 28 1.74 -27.01 3.38
N GLU A 29 0.93 -27.92 2.85
CA GLU A 29 -0.17 -27.60 1.91
C GLU A 29 -1.24 -26.71 2.56
N GLN A 30 -1.60 -27.01 3.82
CA GLN A 30 -2.51 -26.17 4.57
C GLN A 30 -1.92 -24.77 4.81
N SER A 31 -0.62 -24.69 5.09
CA SER A 31 0.09 -23.41 5.25
C SER A 31 0.10 -22.59 3.97
N VAL A 32 0.33 -23.20 2.81
CA VAL A 32 0.23 -22.54 1.48
C VAL A 32 -1.19 -22.02 1.25
N SER A 33 -2.21 -22.84 1.53
CA SER A 33 -3.61 -22.42 1.37
C SER A 33 -3.98 -21.24 2.29
N LEU A 34 -3.49 -21.27 3.54
CA LEU A 34 -3.72 -20.19 4.51
C LEU A 34 -3.00 -18.91 4.10
N MET A 35 -1.75 -19.00 3.66
CA MET A 35 -0.98 -17.87 3.14
C MET A 35 -1.66 -17.23 1.94
N ASN A 36 -2.12 -18.01 0.96
CA ASN A 36 -2.78 -17.50 -0.24
C ASN A 36 -4.08 -16.73 0.09
N LYS A 37 -4.75 -17.07 1.19
CA LYS A 37 -5.95 -16.36 1.64
C LYS A 37 -5.66 -15.14 2.50
N GLY A 38 -4.64 -15.23 3.35
CA GLY A 38 -4.42 -14.28 4.44
C GLY A 38 -3.25 -13.32 4.24
N ASN A 39 -2.27 -13.64 3.40
CA ASN A 39 -1.03 -12.87 3.30
C ASN A 39 -1.29 -11.46 2.76
N ARG A 40 -0.81 -10.45 3.49
CA ARG A 40 -1.03 -9.02 3.15
C ARG A 40 -0.30 -8.60 1.88
N THR A 41 0.89 -9.13 1.63
CA THR A 41 1.67 -8.81 0.42
C THR A 41 0.95 -9.32 -0.83
N LEU A 42 0.38 -10.53 -0.77
CA LEU A 42 -0.40 -11.07 -1.86
C LEU A 42 -1.70 -10.28 -2.09
N GLN A 43 -2.37 -9.87 -1.02
CA GLN A 43 -3.54 -8.97 -1.12
C GLN A 43 -3.18 -7.62 -1.74
N MET A 44 -2.00 -7.06 -1.43
CA MET A 44 -1.52 -5.83 -2.10
C MET A 44 -1.28 -6.06 -3.59
N ALA A 45 -0.70 -7.19 -3.98
CA ALA A 45 -0.52 -7.55 -5.39
C ALA A 45 -1.88 -7.71 -6.12
N ASP A 46 -2.89 -8.32 -5.49
CA ASP A 46 -4.26 -8.40 -6.03
C ASP A 46 -4.88 -7.01 -6.21
N LYS A 47 -4.67 -6.09 -5.26
CA LYS A 47 -5.11 -4.69 -5.39
C LYS A 47 -4.39 -3.95 -6.51
N ALA A 48 -3.08 -4.22 -6.72
CA ALA A 48 -2.32 -3.65 -7.83
C ALA A 48 -2.88 -4.08 -9.20
N VAL A 49 -3.30 -5.35 -9.35
CA VAL A 49 -4.03 -5.82 -10.53
C VAL A 49 -5.36 -5.07 -10.69
N GLY A 50 -6.09 -4.85 -9.59
CA GLY A 50 -7.32 -4.04 -9.59
C GLY A 50 -7.09 -2.60 -10.07
N ILE A 51 -6.01 -1.96 -9.60
CA ILE A 51 -5.61 -0.62 -10.06
C ILE A 51 -5.31 -0.63 -11.56
N ALA A 52 -4.52 -1.59 -12.04
CA ALA A 52 -4.21 -1.71 -13.47
C ALA A 52 -5.48 -1.89 -14.33
N ARG A 53 -6.48 -2.64 -13.86
CA ARG A 53 -7.79 -2.77 -14.53
C ARG A 53 -8.55 -1.44 -14.56
N SER A 54 -8.52 -0.68 -13.48
CA SER A 54 -9.16 0.65 -13.42
C SER A 54 -8.47 1.64 -14.35
N GLU A 55 -7.13 1.63 -14.43
CA GLU A 55 -6.38 2.46 -15.36
C GLU A 55 -6.67 2.08 -16.83
N ARG A 56 -6.82 0.79 -17.13
CA ARG A 56 -7.29 0.34 -18.44
C ARG A 56 -8.69 0.89 -18.78
N GLN A 57 -9.61 0.89 -17.81
CA GLN A 57 -10.94 1.48 -18.01
C GLN A 57 -10.87 2.97 -18.30
N LYS A 58 -10.02 3.69 -17.56
CA LYS A 58 -9.73 5.11 -17.78
C LYS A 58 -9.12 5.35 -19.17
N MET A 59 -8.22 4.50 -19.64
CA MET A 59 -7.67 4.57 -21.00
C MET A 59 -8.75 4.29 -22.05
N ASN A 60 -9.67 3.37 -21.79
CA ASN A 60 -10.81 3.11 -22.68
C ASN A 60 -11.81 4.28 -22.72
N SER A 61 -11.83 5.17 -21.72
CA SER A 61 -12.71 6.34 -21.73
C SER A 61 -12.39 7.34 -22.85
N PHE A 62 -11.18 7.29 -23.44
CA PHE A 62 -10.85 8.06 -24.63
C PHE A 62 -11.73 7.76 -25.86
N TRP A 63 -12.51 6.69 -25.85
CA TRP A 63 -13.49 6.37 -26.89
C TRP A 63 -14.80 7.14 -26.72
N TYR A 64 -15.05 7.70 -25.56
CA TYR A 64 -16.26 8.41 -25.21
C TYR A 64 -16.05 9.92 -25.14
N PRO A 65 -17.10 10.74 -25.33
CA PRO A 65 -17.01 12.17 -25.10
C PRO A 65 -16.74 12.47 -23.62
N SER A 66 -15.88 13.45 -23.36
CA SER A 66 -15.67 13.98 -22.02
C SER A 66 -16.58 15.20 -21.80
N LEU A 67 -17.28 15.22 -20.68
CA LEU A 67 -18.07 16.34 -20.20
C LEU A 67 -17.29 17.01 -19.05
N ASN A 68 -16.97 18.29 -19.22
CA ASN A 68 -16.36 19.09 -18.17
C ASN A 68 -17.32 20.21 -17.79
N ALA A 69 -17.52 20.41 -16.49
CA ALA A 69 -18.26 21.54 -15.95
C ALA A 69 -17.36 22.25 -14.94
N THR A 70 -17.20 23.56 -15.11
CA THR A 70 -16.38 24.38 -14.21
C THR A 70 -17.22 25.53 -13.72
N GLY A 71 -17.26 25.75 -12.42
CA GLY A 71 -17.89 26.91 -11.79
C GLY A 71 -16.83 27.71 -11.03
N ALA A 72 -16.83 29.01 -11.23
CA ALA A 72 -16.01 29.94 -10.45
C ALA A 72 -16.85 31.07 -9.91
N TYR A 73 -16.66 31.42 -8.64
CA TYR A 73 -17.21 32.59 -8.02
C TYR A 73 -16.08 33.47 -7.53
N VAL A 74 -16.04 34.69 -8.03
CA VAL A 74 -15.04 35.70 -7.66
C VAL A 74 -15.75 36.86 -6.97
N HIS A 75 -15.34 37.16 -5.75
CA HIS A 75 -15.78 38.31 -5.00
C HIS A 75 -14.66 39.34 -4.94
N LEU A 76 -14.88 40.52 -5.55
CA LEU A 76 -13.94 41.62 -5.55
C LEU A 76 -14.31 42.59 -4.39
N SER A 77 -13.32 43.21 -3.79
CA SER A 77 -13.55 44.24 -2.73
C SER A 77 -14.39 45.39 -3.25
N ASN A 78 -14.18 45.81 -4.51
CA ASN A 78 -14.89 46.89 -5.18
C ASN A 78 -15.22 46.48 -6.63
N ASN A 79 -16.21 47.18 -7.21
CA ASN A 79 -16.40 47.12 -8.66
C ASN A 79 -15.18 47.69 -9.37
N ILE A 80 -14.77 47.06 -10.47
CA ILE A 80 -13.76 47.68 -11.36
C ILE A 80 -14.51 48.54 -12.36
N GLU A 81 -14.38 49.86 -12.21
CA GLU A 81 -15.01 50.85 -13.04
C GLU A 81 -13.96 51.72 -13.70
N VAL A 82 -14.15 52.02 -14.97
CA VAL A 82 -13.42 53.08 -15.65
C VAL A 82 -14.22 54.38 -15.54
N LYS A 83 -13.61 55.38 -14.95
CA LYS A 83 -14.19 56.70 -14.78
C LYS A 83 -13.50 57.66 -15.71
N GLU A 84 -14.22 58.10 -16.72
CA GLU A 84 -13.73 59.08 -17.66
C GLU A 84 -14.47 60.44 -17.41
N PRO A 85 -13.76 61.46 -16.97
CA PRO A 85 -14.36 62.79 -16.81
C PRO A 85 -14.74 63.35 -18.17
N LEU A 86 -16.01 63.82 -18.30
CA LEU A 86 -16.46 64.47 -19.54
C LEU A 86 -15.70 65.77 -19.87
N LYS A 87 -14.95 66.26 -18.89
CA LYS A 87 -14.12 67.48 -19.03
C LYS A 87 -13.17 67.37 -20.23
N GLN A 88 -12.57 66.20 -20.52
CA GLN A 88 -11.69 66.02 -21.68
C GLN A 88 -12.41 66.24 -23.04
N PHE A 89 -13.73 66.14 -23.10
CA PHE A 89 -14.53 66.40 -24.27
C PHE A 89 -15.07 67.84 -24.30
N THR A 90 -15.37 68.41 -23.15
CA THR A 90 -15.93 69.73 -23.01
C THR A 90 -14.87 70.83 -23.10
N ASP A 91 -13.63 70.59 -22.66
CA ASP A 91 -12.55 71.58 -22.74
C ASP A 91 -12.18 71.97 -24.21
N PRO A 92 -11.96 71.03 -25.15
CA PRO A 92 -11.80 71.42 -26.55
C PRO A 92 -12.99 72.12 -27.18
N ALA A 93 -14.23 71.73 -26.76
CA ALA A 93 -15.43 72.41 -27.22
C ALA A 93 -15.54 73.84 -26.68
N LYS A 94 -15.12 74.13 -25.48
CA LYS A 94 -15.02 75.49 -24.93
C LYS A 94 -14.01 76.35 -25.68
N ASP A 95 -12.79 75.76 -25.91
CA ASP A 95 -11.76 76.46 -26.66
C ASP A 95 -12.24 76.85 -28.05
N PHE A 96 -12.99 75.96 -28.72
CA PHE A 96 -13.59 76.22 -30.02
C PHE A 96 -14.67 77.36 -29.94
N VAL A 97 -15.59 77.27 -28.97
CA VAL A 97 -16.64 78.30 -28.73
C VAL A 97 -16.00 79.61 -28.40
N HIS A 98 -14.99 79.68 -27.56
CA HIS A 98 -14.28 80.92 -27.20
C HIS A 98 -13.52 81.56 -28.39
N SER A 99 -13.06 80.73 -29.38
CA SER A 99 -12.44 81.23 -30.60
C SER A 99 -13.42 81.92 -31.53
N ILE A 100 -14.73 81.60 -31.47
CA ILE A 100 -15.76 82.16 -32.36
C ILE A 100 -16.57 83.24 -31.61
N LEU A 101 -16.84 83.08 -30.33
CA LEU A 101 -17.64 83.99 -29.48
C LEU A 101 -16.87 84.30 -28.20
N PRO A 102 -15.97 85.25 -28.17
CA PRO A 102 -15.06 85.49 -27.06
C PRO A 102 -15.78 85.87 -25.71
N ASP A 103 -17.05 86.33 -25.73
CA ASP A 103 -17.78 86.81 -24.58
C ASP A 103 -18.98 85.95 -24.22
N ASP A 104 -19.05 84.71 -24.73
CA ASP A 104 -20.17 83.78 -24.47
C ASP A 104 -20.03 83.04 -23.14
N ARG A 105 -20.54 83.68 -22.08
CA ARG A 105 -20.59 83.05 -20.76
C ARG A 105 -21.67 81.98 -20.61
N PHE A 106 -22.68 81.97 -21.47
CA PHE A 106 -23.79 81.03 -21.36
C PHE A 106 -23.41 79.61 -21.82
N ILE A 107 -22.84 79.47 -23.03
CA ILE A 107 -22.41 78.18 -23.58
C ILE A 107 -21.26 77.64 -22.74
N SER A 108 -20.31 78.48 -22.34
CA SER A 108 -19.20 78.07 -21.48
C SER A 108 -19.69 77.51 -20.11
N SER A 109 -20.74 78.10 -19.50
CA SER A 109 -21.30 77.61 -18.24
C SER A 109 -22.03 76.28 -18.42
N ILE A 110 -22.67 76.02 -19.54
CA ILE A 110 -23.29 74.73 -19.86
C ILE A 110 -22.21 73.66 -20.05
N LEU A 111 -21.16 73.95 -20.77
CA LEU A 111 -20.03 73.03 -21.00
C LEU A 111 -19.28 72.73 -19.69
N ASP A 112 -19.15 73.70 -18.79
CA ASP A 112 -18.63 73.49 -17.42
C ASP A 112 -19.50 72.56 -16.63
N ASN A 113 -20.81 72.76 -16.66
CA ASN A 113 -21.72 71.86 -15.95
C ASN A 113 -21.68 70.43 -16.49
N ILE A 114 -21.64 70.24 -17.80
CA ILE A 114 -21.45 68.92 -18.42
C ILE A 114 -20.09 68.34 -18.06
N GLY A 115 -19.02 69.11 -18.05
CA GLY A 115 -17.68 68.71 -17.73
C GLY A 115 -17.49 68.20 -16.28
N THR A 116 -18.39 68.64 -15.36
CA THR A 116 -18.37 68.13 -13.97
C THR A 116 -18.88 66.69 -13.85
N HIS A 117 -19.57 66.19 -14.86
CA HIS A 117 -20.07 64.83 -14.84
C HIS A 117 -18.97 63.83 -15.30
N THR A 118 -18.97 62.71 -14.62
CA THR A 118 -18.03 61.57 -14.93
C THR A 118 -18.82 60.42 -15.49
N LEU A 119 -18.41 59.91 -16.66
CA LEU A 119 -18.96 58.68 -17.21
C LEU A 119 -18.30 57.51 -16.49
N THR A 120 -19.12 56.69 -15.87
CA THR A 120 -18.65 55.47 -15.18
C THR A 120 -19.07 54.27 -15.98
N PHE A 121 -18.07 53.53 -16.48
CA PHE A 121 -18.30 52.29 -17.19
C PHE A 121 -17.90 51.13 -16.28
N PRO A 122 -18.85 50.29 -15.80
CA PRO A 122 -18.52 49.11 -15.04
C PRO A 122 -17.87 48.05 -15.95
N LEU A 123 -16.58 47.75 -15.73
CA LEU A 123 -15.86 46.69 -16.41
C LEU A 123 -16.10 45.35 -15.77
N LEU A 124 -16.10 45.29 -14.43
CA LEU A 124 -16.33 44.07 -13.66
C LEU A 124 -17.19 44.40 -12.42
N GLN A 125 -18.20 43.60 -12.26
CA GLN A 125 -19.03 43.68 -11.04
C GLN A 125 -18.32 43.02 -9.86
N ARG A 126 -18.62 43.47 -8.65
CA ARG A 126 -18.06 42.96 -7.40
C ARG A 126 -18.23 41.44 -7.26
N ASN A 127 -19.35 40.91 -7.73
CA ASN A 127 -19.67 39.49 -7.68
C ASN A 127 -19.70 38.98 -9.12
N LEU A 128 -18.74 38.12 -9.46
CA LEU A 128 -18.66 37.47 -10.75
C LEU A 128 -18.85 35.98 -10.55
N THR A 129 -19.92 35.44 -11.13
CA THR A 129 -20.16 34.00 -11.17
C THR A 129 -20.02 33.54 -12.61
N THR A 130 -19.13 32.59 -12.84
CA THR A 130 -18.93 31.98 -14.16
C THR A 130 -19.26 30.50 -14.05
N ILE A 131 -20.05 30.00 -14.97
CA ILE A 131 -20.37 28.57 -15.10
C ILE A 131 -20.15 28.19 -16.56
N ASP A 132 -19.21 27.27 -16.77
CA ASP A 132 -18.88 26.76 -18.09
C ASP A 132 -19.14 25.25 -18.13
N ALA A 133 -19.77 24.79 -19.18
CA ALA A 133 -19.95 23.37 -19.46
C ALA A 133 -19.52 23.09 -20.92
N ASN A 134 -18.57 22.18 -21.07
CA ASN A 134 -18.11 21.80 -22.39
C ASN A 134 -18.10 20.28 -22.59
N ILE A 135 -18.42 19.85 -23.80
CA ILE A 135 -18.34 18.46 -24.23
C ILE A 135 -17.23 18.38 -25.29
N THR A 136 -16.22 17.56 -25.03
CA THR A 136 -15.14 17.33 -25.98
C THR A 136 -15.16 15.89 -26.46
N TRP A 137 -15.31 15.68 -27.74
CA TRP A 137 -15.26 14.36 -28.36
C TRP A 137 -14.31 14.36 -29.55
N PRO A 138 -13.07 13.90 -29.37
CA PRO A 138 -12.11 13.83 -30.46
C PRO A 138 -12.53 12.72 -31.44
N VAL A 139 -13.07 13.05 -32.61
CA VAL A 139 -13.56 12.08 -33.59
C VAL A 139 -12.43 11.29 -34.23
N PHE A 140 -11.29 11.96 -34.53
CA PHE A 140 -10.11 11.35 -35.11
C PHE A 140 -8.85 11.75 -34.34
N THR A 141 -8.02 10.76 -33.99
CA THR A 141 -6.78 10.95 -33.17
C THR A 141 -5.55 10.30 -33.80
N GLY A 142 -5.57 10.02 -35.11
CA GLY A 142 -4.42 9.40 -35.79
C GLY A 142 -4.01 8.04 -35.21
N GLY A 143 -4.98 7.23 -34.76
CA GLY A 143 -4.71 5.90 -34.16
C GLY A 143 -4.33 5.92 -32.68
N LYS A 144 -4.14 7.07 -32.03
CA LYS A 144 -3.74 7.19 -30.62
C LYS A 144 -4.63 6.40 -29.67
N ARG A 145 -5.96 6.38 -29.90
CA ARG A 145 -6.91 5.62 -29.06
C ARG A 145 -6.60 4.12 -29.04
N VAL A 146 -6.30 3.54 -30.22
CA VAL A 146 -5.99 2.11 -30.35
C VAL A 146 -4.71 1.78 -29.56
N PHE A 147 -3.68 2.64 -29.65
CA PHE A 147 -2.44 2.43 -28.90
C PHE A 147 -2.65 2.57 -27.40
N VAL A 148 -3.38 3.58 -26.94
CA VAL A 148 -3.69 3.77 -25.50
C VAL A 148 -4.46 2.56 -24.96
N THR A 149 -5.42 2.02 -25.70
CA THR A 149 -6.13 0.80 -25.27
C THR A 149 -5.20 -0.42 -25.20
N LYS A 150 -4.28 -0.57 -26.17
CA LYS A 150 -3.28 -1.66 -26.12
C LYS A 150 -2.36 -1.52 -24.92
N ILE A 151 -1.86 -0.32 -24.62
CA ILE A 151 -1.06 -0.03 -23.42
C ILE A 151 -1.82 -0.44 -22.17
N GLY A 152 -3.09 -0.03 -22.03
CA GLY A 152 -3.92 -0.40 -20.89
C GLY A 152 -4.07 -1.91 -20.70
N ASN A 153 -4.20 -2.68 -21.80
CA ASN A 153 -4.23 -4.13 -21.71
C ASN A 153 -2.89 -4.70 -21.25
N ARG A 154 -1.76 -4.21 -21.79
CA ARG A 154 -0.43 -4.66 -21.38
C ARG A 154 -0.09 -4.33 -19.93
N MET A 155 -0.59 -3.20 -19.40
CA MET A 155 -0.44 -2.87 -17.98
C MET A 155 -1.16 -3.88 -17.08
N VAL A 156 -2.33 -4.37 -17.49
CA VAL A 156 -3.03 -5.44 -16.76
C VAL A 156 -2.26 -6.75 -16.83
N ASP A 157 -1.79 -7.14 -18.03
CA ASP A 157 -1.00 -8.36 -18.21
C ASP A 157 0.28 -8.31 -17.35
N PHE A 158 0.96 -7.15 -17.33
CA PHE A 158 2.15 -6.94 -16.51
C PHE A 158 1.86 -7.09 -15.01
N ALA A 159 0.78 -6.46 -14.52
CA ALA A 159 0.38 -6.54 -13.12
C ALA A 159 -0.01 -7.98 -12.71
N GLN A 160 -0.56 -8.77 -13.63
CA GLN A 160 -0.86 -10.19 -13.37
C GLN A 160 0.41 -11.02 -13.24
N VAL A 161 1.38 -10.83 -14.13
CA VAL A 161 2.70 -11.52 -14.05
C VAL A 161 3.42 -11.13 -12.76
N ASP A 162 3.35 -9.87 -12.36
CA ASP A 162 3.94 -9.37 -11.10
C ASP A 162 3.28 -10.00 -9.85
N ARG A 163 1.97 -10.16 -9.90
CA ARG A 163 1.21 -10.87 -8.85
C ARG A 163 1.61 -12.34 -8.76
N GLU A 164 1.76 -13.03 -9.91
CA GLU A 164 2.19 -14.43 -9.97
C GLU A 164 3.62 -14.62 -9.45
N GLU A 165 4.54 -13.71 -9.81
CA GLU A 165 5.90 -13.70 -9.27
C GLU A 165 5.90 -13.52 -7.75
N THR A 166 5.09 -12.57 -7.24
CA THR A 166 4.94 -12.34 -5.81
C THR A 166 4.44 -13.59 -5.09
N GLU A 167 3.46 -14.30 -5.66
CA GLU A 167 2.96 -15.56 -5.10
C GLU A 167 4.04 -16.63 -5.06
N ALA A 168 4.82 -16.81 -6.14
CA ALA A 168 5.90 -17.79 -6.22
C ALA A 168 7.02 -17.51 -5.19
N VAL A 169 7.39 -16.23 -5.02
CA VAL A 169 8.37 -15.82 -4.01
C VAL A 169 7.85 -16.13 -2.60
N LEU A 170 6.62 -15.73 -2.30
CA LEU A 170 6.01 -16.00 -0.99
C LEU A 170 5.87 -17.49 -0.68
N GLN A 171 5.57 -18.32 -1.68
CA GLN A 171 5.55 -19.77 -1.51
C GLN A 171 6.93 -20.33 -1.18
N THR A 172 7.99 -19.82 -1.82
CA THR A 172 9.37 -20.21 -1.52
C THR A 172 9.76 -19.81 -0.10
N ASP A 173 9.46 -18.58 0.29
CA ASP A 173 9.72 -18.07 1.64
C ASP A 173 8.94 -18.86 2.70
N LEU A 174 7.69 -19.24 2.39
CA LEU A 174 6.87 -20.05 3.28
C LEU A 174 7.49 -21.43 3.50
N VAL A 175 7.93 -22.09 2.43
CA VAL A 175 8.59 -23.42 2.54
C VAL A 175 9.84 -23.31 3.41
N ALA A 176 10.66 -22.28 3.18
CA ALA A 176 11.87 -22.03 3.98
C ALA A 176 11.53 -21.80 5.46
N ALA A 177 10.58 -20.92 5.77
CA ALA A 177 10.16 -20.62 7.14
C ALA A 177 9.51 -21.81 7.84
N TYR A 178 8.71 -22.60 7.12
CA TYR A 178 8.05 -23.79 7.65
C TYR A 178 9.07 -24.85 8.10
N TYR A 179 10.06 -25.15 7.26
CA TYR A 179 11.10 -26.11 7.62
C TYR A 179 12.14 -25.56 8.57
N ALA A 180 12.41 -24.25 8.56
CA ALA A 180 13.23 -23.60 9.58
C ALA A 180 12.60 -23.73 10.99
N LEU A 181 11.29 -23.55 11.11
CA LEU A 181 10.58 -23.76 12.37
C LEU A 181 10.67 -25.21 12.82
N ARG A 182 10.47 -26.17 11.91
CA ARG A 182 10.60 -27.59 12.22
C ARG A 182 12.00 -27.97 12.67
N LEU A 183 13.03 -27.42 12.02
CA LEU A 183 14.42 -27.62 12.42
C LEU A 183 14.68 -27.04 13.81
N ALA A 184 14.23 -25.79 14.07
CA ALA A 184 14.40 -25.13 15.37
C ALA A 184 13.78 -25.94 16.50
N GLN A 185 12.60 -26.54 16.31
CA GLN A 185 11.97 -27.45 17.28
C GLN A 185 12.85 -28.68 17.56
N ARG A 186 13.45 -29.26 16.53
CA ARG A 186 14.34 -30.42 16.69
C ARG A 186 15.64 -30.04 17.41
N VAL A 187 16.20 -28.86 17.09
CA VAL A 187 17.41 -28.35 17.74
C VAL A 187 17.14 -28.13 19.24
N VAL A 188 16.03 -27.49 19.61
CA VAL A 188 15.66 -27.29 21.02
C VAL A 188 15.58 -28.63 21.74
N LYS A 189 14.91 -29.63 21.16
CA LYS A 189 14.82 -30.96 21.76
C LYS A 189 16.20 -31.59 22.02
N VAL A 190 17.10 -31.56 21.03
CA VAL A 190 18.46 -32.09 21.17
C VAL A 190 19.25 -31.33 22.25
N ARG A 191 19.17 -29.96 22.25
CA ARG A 191 19.87 -29.14 23.27
C ARG A 191 19.31 -29.40 24.68
N GLU A 192 18.03 -29.66 24.82
CA GLU A 192 17.40 -30.02 26.10
C GLU A 192 17.87 -31.39 26.60
N GLU A 193 17.94 -32.38 25.73
CA GLU A 193 18.49 -33.70 26.06
C GLU A 193 19.98 -33.61 26.46
N THR A 194 20.77 -32.78 25.75
CA THR A 194 22.20 -32.53 26.08
C THR A 194 22.34 -31.86 27.44
N TYR A 195 21.56 -30.80 27.70
CA TYR A 195 21.58 -30.12 29.01
C TYR A 195 21.20 -31.07 30.14
N ASN A 196 20.14 -31.85 29.99
CA ASN A 196 19.70 -32.83 30.97
C ASN A 196 20.78 -33.90 31.23
N GLY A 197 21.50 -34.34 30.20
CA GLY A 197 22.61 -35.28 30.32
C GLY A 197 23.77 -34.67 31.15
N LEU A 198 24.22 -33.46 30.80
CA LEU A 198 25.29 -32.78 31.47
C LEU A 198 24.90 -32.35 32.90
N GLN A 199 23.65 -32.02 33.15
CA GLN A 199 23.13 -31.79 34.52
C GLN A 199 23.28 -33.02 35.39
N LYS A 200 22.91 -34.21 34.89
CA LYS A 200 23.11 -35.49 35.61
C LYS A 200 24.60 -35.74 35.85
N HIS A 201 25.42 -35.50 34.84
CA HIS A 201 26.90 -35.65 34.97
C HIS A 201 27.45 -34.75 36.05
N TYR A 202 27.06 -33.46 36.10
CA TYR A 202 27.47 -32.53 37.16
C TYR A 202 27.00 -32.98 38.57
N GLN A 203 25.76 -33.48 38.69
CA GLN A 203 25.23 -34.03 39.96
C GLN A 203 26.06 -35.27 40.43
N ASN A 204 26.50 -36.11 39.51
CA ASN A 204 27.37 -37.24 39.84
C ASN A 204 28.78 -36.72 40.24
N ALA A 205 29.34 -35.72 39.60
CA ALA A 205 30.62 -35.13 39.96
C ALA A 205 30.57 -34.51 41.35
N LEU A 206 29.48 -33.88 41.78
CA LEU A 206 29.30 -33.40 43.15
C LEU A 206 29.37 -34.53 44.17
N LYS A 207 28.73 -35.67 43.89
CA LYS A 207 28.78 -36.86 44.80
C LYS A 207 30.16 -37.49 44.85
N LEU A 208 30.88 -37.55 43.72
CA LEU A 208 32.26 -38.10 43.66
C LEU A 208 33.27 -37.21 44.39
N GLU A 209 33.15 -35.88 44.26
CA GLU A 209 33.97 -34.93 45.03
C GLU A 209 33.71 -35.05 46.52
N ALA A 210 32.42 -35.13 46.93
CA ALA A 210 32.07 -35.29 48.34
C ALA A 210 32.65 -36.60 48.97
N ASN A 211 32.85 -37.63 48.15
CA ASN A 211 33.45 -38.90 48.57
C ASN A 211 34.99 -38.92 48.35
N GLY A 212 35.60 -37.81 47.93
CA GLY A 212 37.04 -37.74 47.70
C GLY A 212 37.55 -38.48 46.46
N MET A 213 36.65 -38.91 45.55
CA MET A 213 37.00 -39.69 44.35
C MET A 213 37.47 -38.85 43.18
N ILE A 214 37.11 -37.55 43.13
CA ILE A 214 37.58 -36.58 42.17
C ILE A 214 37.99 -35.29 42.83
N ASN A 215 38.81 -34.50 42.14
CA ASN A 215 39.21 -33.23 42.65
C ASN A 215 38.21 -32.07 42.28
N LYS A 216 38.38 -30.93 42.94
CA LYS A 216 37.51 -29.76 42.71
C LYS A 216 37.59 -29.24 41.27
N ALA A 217 38.74 -29.36 40.57
CA ALA A 217 38.89 -28.91 39.21
C ALA A 217 37.99 -29.73 38.23
N GLU A 218 37.92 -31.03 38.42
CA GLU A 218 37.04 -31.92 37.61
C GLU A 218 35.57 -31.62 37.81
N ARG A 219 35.15 -31.35 39.08
CA ARG A 219 33.77 -30.89 39.33
C ARG A 219 33.47 -29.55 38.66
N LEU A 220 34.40 -28.57 38.76
CA LEU A 220 34.25 -27.26 38.12
C LEU A 220 34.18 -27.39 36.60
N PHE A 221 34.94 -28.28 35.99
CA PHE A 221 34.85 -28.56 34.56
C PHE A 221 33.45 -29.08 34.15
N SER A 222 32.90 -30.04 34.95
CA SER A 222 31.55 -30.55 34.74
C SER A 222 30.50 -29.44 34.90
N GLN A 223 30.69 -28.52 35.83
CA GLN A 223 29.82 -27.36 36.02
C GLN A 223 29.85 -26.41 34.82
N VAL A 224 31.03 -26.07 34.34
CA VAL A 224 31.20 -25.18 33.15
C VAL A 224 30.50 -25.81 31.92
N SER A 225 30.70 -27.13 31.71
CA SER A 225 30.08 -27.83 30.60
C SER A 225 28.52 -27.81 30.67
N MET A 226 27.97 -28.00 31.88
CA MET A 226 26.53 -27.89 32.11
C MET A 226 26.02 -26.47 31.87
N ASP A 227 26.75 -25.43 32.37
CA ASP A 227 26.34 -24.04 32.20
C ASP A 227 26.45 -23.59 30.74
N GLU A 228 27.38 -24.15 29.97
CA GLU A 228 27.48 -23.92 28.53
C GLU A 228 26.30 -24.53 27.79
N ALA A 229 25.94 -25.81 28.07
CA ALA A 229 24.78 -26.44 27.48
C ALA A 229 23.48 -25.71 27.81
N LYS A 230 23.37 -25.14 29.01
CA LYS A 230 22.24 -24.29 29.39
C LYS A 230 22.14 -23.06 28.53
N ARG A 231 23.24 -22.34 28.28
CA ARG A 231 23.26 -21.17 27.39
C ARG A 231 22.89 -21.52 25.96
N GLU A 232 23.38 -22.66 25.45
CA GLU A 232 23.02 -23.15 24.11
C GLU A 232 21.52 -23.51 24.01
N LEU A 233 20.94 -24.11 25.05
CA LEU A 233 19.50 -24.37 25.10
C LEU A 233 18.70 -23.07 25.10
N GLU A 234 19.08 -22.08 25.90
CA GLU A 234 18.40 -20.78 25.92
C GLU A 234 18.51 -20.03 24.57
N SER A 235 19.65 -20.15 23.88
CA SER A 235 19.81 -19.62 22.52
C SER A 235 18.88 -20.31 21.54
N ALA A 236 18.85 -21.65 21.55
CA ALA A 236 17.98 -22.43 20.69
C ALA A 236 16.47 -22.12 20.91
N ARG A 237 16.05 -21.87 22.14
CA ARG A 237 14.69 -21.44 22.47
C ARG A 237 14.36 -20.07 21.88
N LYS A 238 15.30 -19.13 21.87
CA LYS A 238 15.13 -17.82 21.22
C LYS A 238 15.02 -17.97 19.69
N ASP A 239 15.87 -18.81 19.09
CA ASP A 239 15.82 -19.09 17.66
C ASP A 239 14.50 -19.73 17.25
N LEU A 240 13.95 -20.64 18.09
CA LEU A 240 12.62 -21.19 17.91
C LEU A 240 11.53 -20.10 17.91
N THR A 241 11.63 -19.13 18.83
CA THR A 241 10.67 -18.02 18.90
C THR A 241 10.73 -17.15 17.62
N VAL A 242 11.96 -16.88 17.13
CA VAL A 242 12.15 -16.14 15.88
C VAL A 242 11.53 -16.90 14.70
N ALA A 243 11.79 -18.20 14.58
CA ALA A 243 11.22 -19.03 13.53
C ALA A 243 9.68 -19.11 13.59
N GLN A 244 9.10 -19.20 14.80
CA GLN A 244 7.66 -19.10 15.02
C GLN A 244 7.08 -17.78 14.49
N ASN A 245 7.70 -16.67 14.84
CA ASN A 245 7.22 -15.36 14.44
C ASN A 245 7.36 -15.14 12.93
N ALA A 246 8.45 -15.61 12.32
CA ALA A 246 8.63 -15.54 10.87
C ALA A 246 7.48 -16.24 10.11
N LEU A 247 7.12 -17.46 10.55
CA LEU A 247 6.03 -18.19 9.93
C LEU A 247 4.66 -17.54 10.19
N LYS A 248 4.41 -17.01 11.41
CA LYS A 248 3.17 -16.28 11.72
C LYS A 248 2.95 -15.07 10.84
N VAL A 249 4.00 -14.29 10.58
CA VAL A 249 3.93 -13.12 9.69
C VAL A 249 3.56 -13.54 8.27
N LEU A 250 4.15 -14.61 7.74
CA LEU A 250 3.83 -15.10 6.39
C LEU A 250 2.38 -15.60 6.29
N LEU A 251 1.88 -16.26 7.32
CA LEU A 251 0.51 -16.80 7.38
C LEU A 251 -0.53 -15.74 7.77
N ASN A 252 -0.08 -14.57 8.26
CA ASN A 252 -0.93 -13.51 8.81
C ASN A 252 -1.89 -14.04 9.90
N VAL A 253 -1.35 -14.83 10.84
CA VAL A 253 -2.07 -15.33 12.00
C VAL A 253 -1.72 -14.55 13.26
N GLU A 254 -2.61 -14.57 14.27
CA GLU A 254 -2.42 -13.84 15.51
C GLU A 254 -1.20 -14.34 16.31
N ASP A 255 -0.58 -13.46 17.09
CA ASP A 255 0.63 -13.74 17.87
C ASP A 255 0.44 -14.84 18.94
N VAL A 256 -0.77 -15.04 19.40
CA VAL A 256 -1.10 -16.01 20.46
C VAL A 256 -1.09 -17.46 19.95
N THR A 257 -1.17 -17.66 18.64
CA THR A 257 -1.22 -19.00 18.04
C THR A 257 0.16 -19.65 18.01
N VAL A 258 0.32 -20.84 18.56
CA VAL A 258 1.52 -21.67 18.40
C VAL A 258 1.33 -22.58 17.20
N ILE A 259 2.21 -22.45 16.20
CA ILE A 259 2.15 -23.26 14.98
C ILE A 259 3.07 -24.47 15.13
N ASN A 260 2.51 -25.65 14.93
CA ASN A 260 3.25 -26.90 14.92
C ASN A 260 3.30 -27.51 13.52
N PRO A 261 4.46 -27.45 12.82
CA PRO A 261 4.62 -28.02 11.49
C PRO A 261 4.67 -29.55 11.56
N VAL A 262 3.75 -30.23 10.87
CA VAL A 262 3.64 -31.72 10.94
C VAL A 262 4.16 -32.44 9.68
N SER A 263 4.38 -31.75 8.55
CA SER A 263 4.87 -32.39 7.32
C SER A 263 6.24 -33.04 7.53
N PRO A 264 6.49 -34.25 7.03
CA PRO A 264 7.77 -34.91 7.18
C PRO A 264 8.88 -34.16 6.45
N LEU A 265 10.10 -34.21 6.99
CA LEU A 265 11.29 -33.88 6.24
C LEU A 265 11.57 -35.05 5.30
N PHE A 266 11.59 -34.80 4.01
CA PHE A 266 11.97 -35.79 3.01
C PHE A 266 13.07 -35.22 2.11
N MET A 267 13.96 -36.07 1.69
CA MET A 267 14.86 -35.75 0.59
C MET A 267 14.20 -36.29 -0.68
N ASN A 268 14.11 -35.41 -1.68
CA ASN A 268 13.69 -35.84 -3.00
C ASN A 268 14.94 -36.26 -3.79
N ASP A 269 15.16 -37.55 -3.89
CA ASP A 269 16.32 -38.11 -4.60
C ASP A 269 16.17 -38.01 -6.13
N ASP A 270 14.94 -37.77 -6.61
CA ASP A 270 14.61 -37.64 -8.04
C ASP A 270 14.51 -36.16 -8.47
N LEU A 271 15.56 -35.38 -8.24
CA LEU A 271 15.64 -34.05 -8.81
C LEU A 271 15.79 -34.13 -10.34
N PRO A 272 14.98 -33.34 -11.10
CA PRO A 272 15.17 -33.21 -12.53
C PRO A 272 16.59 -32.75 -12.85
N ASN A 273 17.12 -33.18 -14.00
CA ASN A 273 18.45 -32.77 -14.39
C ASN A 273 18.54 -31.28 -14.73
N GLU A 274 19.75 -30.74 -14.79
CA GLU A 274 20.01 -29.32 -15.06
C GLU A 274 19.36 -28.83 -16.37
N LEU A 275 19.26 -29.70 -17.37
CA LEU A 275 18.69 -29.41 -18.68
C LEU A 275 17.17 -29.09 -18.58
N TYR A 276 16.46 -29.79 -17.69
CA TYR A 276 15.04 -29.50 -17.40
C TYR A 276 14.84 -28.09 -16.86
N PHE A 277 15.65 -27.67 -15.89
CA PHE A 277 15.59 -26.33 -15.33
C PHE A 277 15.99 -25.25 -16.35
N LYS A 278 17.01 -25.49 -17.18
CA LYS A 278 17.41 -24.58 -18.26
C LYS A 278 16.28 -24.35 -19.28
N ASN A 279 15.55 -25.41 -19.63
CA ASN A 279 14.41 -25.30 -20.55
C ASN A 279 13.23 -24.51 -19.94
N LEU A 280 13.01 -24.63 -18.63
CA LEU A 280 11.98 -23.84 -17.94
C LEU A 280 12.29 -22.33 -17.92
N ILE A 281 13.57 -21.94 -17.84
CA ILE A 281 13.98 -20.52 -17.78
C ILE A 281 13.49 -19.75 -19.00
N GLY A 282 13.55 -20.35 -20.20
CA GLY A 282 13.18 -19.67 -21.46
C GLY A 282 11.68 -19.37 -21.63
N GLY A 283 10.81 -20.18 -21.01
CA GLY A 283 9.35 -20.09 -21.16
C GLY A 283 8.61 -19.48 -19.97
N ASN A 284 9.02 -19.80 -18.74
CA ASN A 284 8.29 -19.49 -17.51
C ASN A 284 9.01 -18.52 -16.58
N ASN A 285 10.01 -17.80 -17.05
CA ASN A 285 10.69 -16.81 -16.23
C ASN A 285 9.87 -15.51 -16.17
N TYR A 286 9.42 -15.13 -14.98
CA TYR A 286 8.62 -13.92 -14.76
C TYR A 286 9.33 -12.65 -15.24
N MET A 287 10.64 -12.52 -15.01
CA MET A 287 11.43 -11.37 -15.46
C MET A 287 11.47 -11.27 -16.98
N VAL A 288 11.67 -12.41 -17.69
CA VAL A 288 11.64 -12.44 -19.15
C VAL A 288 10.26 -12.08 -19.68
N ASN A 289 9.19 -12.58 -19.05
CA ASN A 289 7.82 -12.25 -19.44
C ASN A 289 7.52 -10.77 -19.25
N LYS A 290 7.92 -10.17 -18.13
CA LYS A 290 7.79 -8.73 -17.88
C LYS A 290 8.54 -7.89 -18.93
N LEU A 291 9.77 -8.27 -19.27
CA LEU A 291 10.56 -7.57 -20.29
C LEU A 291 9.94 -7.68 -21.69
N ARG A 292 9.39 -8.83 -22.05
CA ARG A 292 8.65 -9.01 -23.33
C ARG A 292 7.42 -8.12 -23.40
N LEU A 293 6.68 -7.99 -22.30
CA LEU A 293 5.52 -7.10 -22.21
C LEU A 293 5.94 -5.63 -22.37
N GLN A 294 7.02 -5.21 -21.73
CA GLN A 294 7.57 -3.86 -21.88
C GLN A 294 8.13 -3.59 -23.29
N GLU A 295 8.78 -4.55 -23.92
CA GLU A 295 9.27 -4.40 -25.30
C GLU A 295 8.11 -4.28 -26.29
N SER A 296 7.04 -5.06 -26.10
CA SER A 296 5.84 -4.98 -26.96
C SER A 296 5.15 -3.60 -26.85
N ASP A 297 5.22 -2.97 -25.69
CA ASP A 297 4.71 -1.64 -25.43
C ASP A 297 5.54 -0.57 -26.19
N ARG A 298 6.87 -0.66 -26.13
CA ARG A 298 7.80 0.21 -26.89
C ARG A 298 7.61 0.11 -28.41
N LYS A 299 7.36 -1.09 -28.95
CA LYS A 299 7.11 -1.28 -30.38
C LYS A 299 5.77 -0.74 -30.81
N SER A 300 4.79 -0.67 -29.92
CA SER A 300 3.47 -0.08 -30.22
C SER A 300 3.46 1.44 -30.15
N THR A 301 4.51 2.06 -29.58
CA THR A 301 4.60 3.53 -29.40
C THR A 301 5.40 4.21 -30.53
N ARG A 302 6.09 3.43 -31.37
CA ARG A 302 6.75 3.89 -32.62
C ARG A 302 5.83 3.69 -33.81
#